data_964bbc6ad7628f8c92cd5381f14454cb
#
_entry.id   964bbc6ad7628f8c92cd5381f14454cb
#
_cell.length_a   1.000
_cell.length_b   1.000
_cell.length_c   1.000
_cell.angle_alpha   90.00
_cell.angle_beta   90.00
_cell.angle_gamma   90.00
#
_symmetry.space_group_name_H-M   'P 1'
#
loop_
_entity.id
_entity.type
_entity.pdbx_description
1 polymer ?
#
loop_
_entity_poly.entity_id
_entity_poly.type
_entity_poly.pdbx_seq_one_letter_code
_entity_poly.pdbx_strand_id
1 'polypeptide(L)'
;MRFKPRHIFLHLTVIISFLGLTLTGLPLKFADQRWAISMMDFFGGVYYAGLIHRGCAILTFYYFVSALILSFDFLFLQKKRTPGDMWLTRLFGPDSLCPNLRDIRDVTGMVRWFLFLGPKPTFERWTYWEKFDFLAVFWGMFAIGGSGLM
;
A
#
# COMPACT_ATOMS: atom_id res chain seq x y z
N MET A 1 17.25 -10.70 -9.07
CA MET A 1 16.62 -9.52 -8.44
C MET A 1 15.20 -9.87 -8.07
N ARG A 2 14.79 -9.62 -6.82
CA ARG A 2 13.46 -9.96 -6.28
C ARG A 2 12.35 -9.08 -6.85
N PHE A 3 12.66 -7.81 -7.15
CA PHE A 3 11.72 -6.82 -7.69
C PHE A 3 12.17 -6.32 -9.05
N LYS A 4 11.22 -6.16 -9.96
CA LYS A 4 11.45 -5.49 -11.25
C LYS A 4 11.54 -3.97 -11.04
N PRO A 5 12.29 -3.20 -11.85
CA PRO A 5 12.40 -1.74 -11.72
C PRO A 5 11.04 -1.02 -11.66
N ARG A 6 10.05 -1.52 -12.39
CA ARG A 6 8.67 -1.00 -12.38
C ARG A 6 8.02 -1.04 -10.99
N HIS A 7 8.25 -2.11 -10.21
CA HIS A 7 7.70 -2.21 -8.85
C HIS A 7 8.38 -1.24 -7.88
N ILE A 8 9.69 -1.03 -8.04
CA ILE A 8 10.45 -0.05 -7.25
C ILE A 8 9.93 1.37 -7.54
N PHE A 9 9.74 1.70 -8.81
CA PHE A 9 9.20 3.00 -9.21
C PHE A 9 7.81 3.26 -8.64
N LEU A 10 6.91 2.29 -8.74
CA LEU A 10 5.56 2.41 -8.16
C LEU A 10 5.59 2.55 -6.64
N HIS A 11 6.48 1.83 -5.97
CA HIS A 11 6.62 1.93 -4.52
C HIS A 11 7.15 3.30 -4.08
N LEU A 12 8.13 3.86 -4.79
CA LEU A 12 8.59 5.22 -4.54
C LEU A 12 7.49 6.26 -4.80
N THR A 13 6.71 6.08 -5.85
CA THR A 13 5.59 6.97 -6.17
C THR A 13 4.58 7.00 -5.02
N VAL A 14 4.20 5.86 -4.47
CA VAL A 14 3.23 5.83 -3.35
C VAL A 14 3.82 6.45 -2.08
N ILE A 15 5.10 6.22 -1.78
CA ILE A 15 5.76 6.83 -0.62
C ILE A 15 5.74 8.35 -0.73
N ILE A 16 6.20 8.90 -1.86
CA ILE A 16 6.28 10.34 -2.08
C ILE A 16 4.88 10.98 -2.04
N SER A 17 3.92 10.38 -2.73
CA SER A 17 2.55 10.92 -2.77
C SER A 17 1.87 10.84 -1.40
N PHE A 18 2.03 9.75 -0.67
CA PHE A 18 1.47 9.59 0.67
C PHE A 18 2.06 10.59 1.68
N LEU A 19 3.38 10.76 1.67
CA LEU A 19 4.04 11.77 2.51
C LEU A 19 3.56 13.18 2.16
N GLY A 20 3.48 13.52 0.88
CA GLY A 20 2.96 14.81 0.44
C GLY A 20 1.51 15.06 0.85
N LEU A 21 0.63 14.07 0.72
CA LEU A 21 -0.75 14.14 1.19
C LEU A 21 -0.83 14.33 2.72
N THR A 22 -0.02 13.59 3.47
CA THR A 22 0.01 13.66 4.93
C THR A 22 0.52 15.03 5.41
N LEU A 23 1.66 15.50 4.87
CA LEU A 23 2.27 16.77 5.25
C LEU A 23 1.41 18.00 4.89
N THR A 24 0.61 17.91 3.85
CA THR A 24 -0.31 18.99 3.47
C THR A 24 -1.71 18.84 4.06
N GLY A 25 -2.18 17.62 4.28
CA GLY A 25 -3.52 17.34 4.79
C GLY A 25 -3.66 17.46 6.31
N LEU A 26 -2.67 17.01 7.08
CA LEU A 26 -2.70 17.12 8.54
C LEU A 26 -2.80 18.57 9.03
N PRO A 27 -1.99 19.54 8.51
CA PRO A 27 -2.13 20.92 8.90
C PRO A 27 -3.51 21.52 8.57
N LEU A 28 -4.14 21.12 7.45
CA LEU A 28 -5.50 21.56 7.12
C LEU A 28 -6.52 21.06 8.15
N LYS A 29 -6.38 19.81 8.60
CA LYS A 29 -7.26 19.23 9.62
C LYS A 29 -7.10 19.88 10.99
N PHE A 30 -5.89 20.30 11.35
CA PHE A 30 -5.55 20.87 12.64
C PHE A 30 -5.21 22.35 12.54
N ALA A 31 -5.93 23.10 11.70
CA ALA A 31 -5.65 24.48 11.35
C ALA A 31 -5.56 25.46 12.56
N ASP A 32 -6.20 25.13 13.69
CA ASP A 32 -6.18 25.92 14.91
C ASP A 32 -4.87 25.75 15.72
N GLN A 33 -4.02 24.78 15.35
CA GLN A 33 -2.79 24.48 16.07
C GLN A 33 -1.61 25.31 15.53
N ARG A 34 -0.75 25.82 16.43
CA ARG A 34 0.43 26.64 16.04
C ARG A 34 1.36 25.92 15.06
N TRP A 35 1.60 24.63 15.28
CA TRP A 35 2.46 23.84 14.39
C TRP A 35 1.86 23.72 12.97
N ALA A 36 0.54 23.64 12.85
CA ALA A 36 -0.14 23.57 11.57
C ALA A 36 -0.03 24.87 10.78
N ILE A 37 -0.17 26.01 11.47
CA ILE A 37 0.03 27.35 10.87
C ILE A 37 1.47 27.48 10.36
N SER A 38 2.47 27.15 11.17
CA SER A 38 3.89 27.20 10.75
C SER A 38 4.19 26.28 9.56
N MET A 39 3.55 25.12 9.52
CA MET A 39 3.70 24.18 8.42
C MET A 39 3.04 24.68 7.13
N MET A 40 1.89 25.35 7.23
CA MET A 40 1.24 26.00 6.09
C MET A 40 2.08 27.17 5.56
N ASP A 41 2.66 27.99 6.45
CA ASP A 41 3.55 29.07 6.06
C ASP A 41 4.80 28.56 5.33
N PHE A 42 5.36 27.42 5.80
CA PHE A 42 6.47 26.75 5.12
C PHE A 42 6.15 26.36 3.67
N PHE A 43 4.92 25.91 3.39
CA PHE A 43 4.46 25.61 2.02
C PHE A 43 4.07 26.85 1.21
N GLY A 44 4.20 28.05 1.77
CA GLY A 44 3.80 29.31 1.10
C GLY A 44 2.31 29.65 1.25
N GLY A 45 1.67 29.10 2.28
CA GLY A 45 0.26 29.33 2.60
C GLY A 45 -0.68 28.23 2.12
N VAL A 46 -1.93 28.34 2.52
CA VAL A 46 -2.99 27.33 2.27
C VAL A 46 -3.18 27.05 0.76
N TYR A 47 -3.03 28.06 -0.08
CA TYR A 47 -3.18 27.91 -1.52
C TYR A 47 -2.16 26.94 -2.13
N TYR A 48 -0.87 27.17 -1.83
CA TYR A 48 0.20 26.31 -2.35
C TYR A 48 0.19 24.92 -1.72
N ALA A 49 -0.10 24.82 -0.42
CA ALA A 49 -0.31 23.53 0.22
C ALA A 49 -1.44 22.74 -0.44
N GLY A 50 -2.54 23.40 -0.79
CA GLY A 50 -3.65 22.79 -1.52
C GLY A 50 -3.26 22.34 -2.94
N LEU A 51 -2.41 23.09 -3.62
CA LEU A 51 -1.91 22.71 -4.96
C LEU A 51 -1.02 21.46 -4.89
N ILE A 52 -0.10 21.42 -3.92
CA ILE A 52 0.77 20.26 -3.66
C ILE A 52 -0.09 19.04 -3.29
N HIS A 53 -1.09 19.22 -2.43
CA HIS A 53 -2.03 18.17 -2.03
C HIS A 53 -2.73 17.53 -3.23
N ARG A 54 -3.28 18.35 -4.13
CA ARG A 54 -3.93 17.88 -5.37
C ARG A 54 -2.95 17.15 -6.30
N GLY A 55 -1.72 17.66 -6.45
CA GLY A 55 -0.67 17.00 -7.23
C GLY A 55 -0.33 15.62 -6.66
N CYS A 56 -0.16 15.51 -5.35
CA CYS A 56 0.06 14.23 -4.66
C CYS A 56 -1.15 13.30 -4.79
N ALA A 57 -2.37 13.82 -4.74
CA ALA A 57 -3.59 13.02 -4.95
C ALA A 57 -3.60 12.39 -6.36
N ILE A 58 -3.27 13.17 -7.40
CA ILE A 58 -3.17 12.65 -8.79
C ILE A 58 -2.14 11.52 -8.87
N LEU A 59 -0.96 11.68 -8.25
CA LEU A 59 0.08 10.64 -8.21
C LEU A 59 -0.41 9.38 -7.49
N THR A 60 -1.18 9.55 -6.41
CA THR A 60 -1.76 8.44 -5.66
C THR A 60 -2.79 7.68 -6.49
N PHE A 61 -3.67 8.37 -7.22
CA PHE A 61 -4.61 7.73 -8.14
C PHE A 61 -3.89 7.02 -9.30
N TYR A 62 -2.85 7.62 -9.86
CA TYR A 62 -2.02 6.96 -10.88
C TYR A 62 -1.41 5.66 -10.36
N TYR A 63 -0.83 5.69 -9.14
CA TYR A 63 -0.32 4.48 -8.49
C TYR A 63 -1.41 3.43 -8.32
N PHE A 64 -2.58 3.82 -7.83
CA PHE A 64 -3.68 2.89 -7.57
C PHE A 64 -4.17 2.19 -8.86
N VAL A 65 -4.40 2.95 -9.92
CA VAL A 65 -4.80 2.40 -11.22
C VAL A 65 -3.72 1.46 -11.76
N SER A 66 -2.44 1.85 -11.63
CA SER A 66 -1.32 0.99 -12.05
C SER A 66 -1.24 -0.31 -11.25
N ALA A 67 -1.48 -0.25 -9.94
CA ALA A 67 -1.52 -1.43 -9.07
C ALA A 67 -2.70 -2.35 -9.41
N LEU A 68 -3.88 -1.78 -9.73
CA LEU A 68 -5.04 -2.54 -10.23
C LEU A 68 -4.72 -3.28 -11.52
N ILE A 69 -4.13 -2.60 -12.50
CA ILE A 69 -3.74 -3.21 -13.77
C ILE A 69 -2.75 -4.35 -13.54
N LEU A 70 -1.74 -4.15 -12.70
CA LEU A 70 -0.76 -5.20 -12.38
C LEU A 70 -1.40 -6.40 -11.69
N SER A 71 -2.34 -6.17 -10.79
CA SER A 71 -3.08 -7.21 -10.09
C SER A 71 -3.97 -7.99 -11.07
N PHE A 72 -4.63 -7.29 -11.98
CA PHE A 72 -5.43 -7.89 -13.04
C PHE A 72 -4.58 -8.73 -13.99
N ASP A 73 -3.44 -8.20 -14.44
CA ASP A 73 -2.48 -8.95 -15.27
C ASP A 73 -2.01 -10.24 -14.58
N PHE A 74 -1.73 -10.17 -13.28
CA PHE A 74 -1.32 -11.33 -12.49
C PHE A 74 -2.43 -12.38 -12.42
N LEU A 75 -3.66 -11.96 -12.14
CA LEU A 75 -4.79 -12.89 -11.96
C LEU A 75 -5.26 -13.53 -13.26
N PHE A 76 -5.34 -12.76 -14.35
CA PHE A 76 -6.04 -13.17 -15.57
C PHE A 76 -5.14 -13.40 -16.79
N LEU A 77 -4.03 -12.65 -16.93
CA LEU A 77 -3.24 -12.63 -18.17
C LEU A 77 -1.93 -13.42 -18.12
N GLN A 78 -1.45 -13.86 -16.96
CA GLN A 78 -0.21 -14.64 -16.90
C GLN A 78 -0.38 -16.03 -17.55
N LYS A 79 0.39 -16.23 -18.63
CA LYS A 79 0.31 -17.36 -19.58
C LYS A 79 0.77 -18.73 -19.06
N LYS A 80 1.34 -18.86 -17.89
CA LYS A 80 1.73 -20.15 -17.28
C LYS A 80 0.51 -20.81 -16.65
N ARG A 81 -0.35 -21.37 -17.49
CA ARG A 81 -1.50 -22.15 -17.04
C ARG A 81 -1.12 -23.62 -17.02
N THR A 82 -1.04 -24.23 -15.88
CA THR A 82 -1.22 -25.66 -15.71
C THR A 82 -2.71 -25.97 -15.89
N PRO A 83 -3.07 -27.11 -16.52
CA PRO A 83 -4.46 -27.53 -16.63
C PRO A 83 -5.07 -27.61 -15.22
N GLY A 84 -6.15 -26.87 -14.96
CA GLY A 84 -6.80 -26.78 -13.65
C GLY A 84 -6.45 -25.52 -12.82
N ASP A 85 -5.62 -24.62 -13.31
CA ASP A 85 -5.26 -23.37 -12.62
C ASP A 85 -6.39 -22.33 -12.77
N MET A 86 -7.31 -22.34 -11.80
CA MET A 86 -8.41 -21.37 -11.71
C MET A 86 -7.89 -20.06 -11.09
N TRP A 87 -8.53 -18.92 -11.41
CA TRP A 87 -8.22 -17.62 -10.81
C TRP A 87 -8.29 -17.64 -9.27
N LEU A 88 -9.16 -18.48 -8.68
CA LEU A 88 -9.25 -18.68 -7.24
C LEU A 88 -7.99 -19.33 -6.65
N THR A 89 -7.38 -20.30 -7.34
CA THR A 89 -6.12 -20.90 -6.87
C THR A 89 -4.95 -19.94 -6.95
N ARG A 90 -4.99 -18.97 -7.86
CA ARG A 90 -4.02 -17.87 -7.91
C ARG A 90 -4.24 -16.85 -6.82
N LEU A 91 -5.52 -16.55 -6.51
CA LEU A 91 -5.87 -15.59 -5.47
C LEU A 91 -5.42 -16.07 -4.07
N PHE A 92 -5.50 -17.37 -3.78
CA PHE A 92 -5.15 -17.97 -2.49
C PHE A 92 -3.87 -18.81 -2.52
N GLY A 93 -3.13 -18.81 -3.63
CA GLY A 93 -1.89 -19.53 -3.80
C GLY A 93 -0.69 -18.92 -3.06
N PRO A 94 0.45 -19.65 -3.01
CA PRO A 94 1.65 -19.20 -2.30
C PRO A 94 2.30 -17.94 -2.90
N ASP A 95 2.02 -17.63 -4.16
CA ASP A 95 2.52 -16.45 -4.86
C ASP A 95 1.54 -15.26 -4.81
N SER A 96 0.41 -15.39 -4.10
CA SER A 96 -0.61 -14.34 -3.98
C SER A 96 -0.28 -13.33 -2.90
N LEU A 97 -0.72 -12.09 -3.13
CA LEU A 97 -0.75 -11.02 -2.14
C LEU A 97 -2.03 -11.01 -1.29
N CYS A 98 -2.97 -11.93 -1.55
CA CYS A 98 -4.16 -12.07 -0.70
C CYS A 98 -3.81 -12.81 0.60
N PRO A 99 -4.33 -12.34 1.75
CA PRO A 99 -4.19 -13.04 3.01
C PRO A 99 -4.81 -14.44 2.95
N ASN A 100 -4.13 -15.41 3.54
CA ASN A 100 -4.59 -16.79 3.66
C ASN A 100 -4.41 -17.32 5.09
N LEU A 101 -4.93 -18.53 5.37
CA LEU A 101 -4.83 -19.13 6.70
C LEU A 101 -3.38 -19.40 7.16
N ARG A 102 -2.42 -19.48 6.24
CA ARG A 102 -0.99 -19.64 6.58
C ARG A 102 -0.43 -18.36 7.19
N ASP A 103 -0.91 -17.20 6.80
CA ASP A 103 -0.47 -15.92 7.37
C ASP A 103 -0.77 -15.85 8.87
N ILE A 104 -1.88 -16.45 9.33
CA ILE A 104 -2.18 -16.57 10.76
C ILE A 104 -1.13 -17.42 11.48
N ARG A 105 -0.68 -18.51 10.84
CA ARG A 105 0.40 -19.35 11.37
C ARG A 105 1.72 -18.59 11.42
N ASP A 106 2.01 -17.80 10.40
CA ASP A 106 3.24 -17.01 10.31
C ASP A 106 3.27 -15.90 11.37
N VAL A 107 2.13 -15.23 11.58
CA VAL A 107 1.98 -14.25 12.67
C VAL A 107 2.18 -14.91 14.03
N THR A 108 1.50 -16.03 14.30
CA THR A 108 1.64 -16.75 15.58
C THR A 108 3.07 -17.26 15.78
N GLY A 109 3.72 -17.76 14.73
CA GLY A 109 5.13 -18.16 14.73
C GLY A 109 6.05 -16.99 15.06
N MET A 110 5.80 -15.81 14.48
CA MET A 110 6.59 -14.60 14.73
C MET A 110 6.43 -14.10 16.16
N VAL A 111 5.19 -14.11 16.70
CA VAL A 111 4.94 -13.76 18.10
C VAL A 111 5.67 -14.72 19.04
N ARG A 112 5.61 -16.03 18.78
CA ARG A 112 6.34 -17.03 19.58
C ARG A 112 7.84 -16.82 19.52
N TRP A 113 8.40 -16.51 18.36
CA TRP A 113 9.82 -16.19 18.22
C TRP A 113 10.20 -14.92 18.98
N PHE A 114 9.36 -13.86 18.88
CA PHE A 114 9.60 -12.61 19.60
C PHE A 114 9.57 -12.78 21.13
N LEU A 115 8.73 -13.68 21.62
CA LEU A 115 8.66 -14.06 23.04
C LEU A 115 9.72 -15.12 23.44
N PHE A 116 10.69 -15.42 22.58
CA PHE A 116 11.72 -16.44 22.78
C PHE A 116 11.18 -17.87 22.99
N LEU A 117 9.95 -18.16 22.57
CA LEU A 117 9.24 -19.43 22.74
C LEU A 117 9.42 -20.39 21.54
N GLY A 118 10.23 -20.05 20.54
CA GLY A 118 10.44 -20.91 19.38
C GLY A 118 11.43 -20.36 18.36
N PRO A 119 11.78 -21.14 17.32
CA PRO A 119 12.67 -20.71 16.26
C PRO A 119 12.02 -19.64 15.38
N LYS A 120 12.85 -18.86 14.67
CA LYS A 120 12.38 -17.88 13.70
C LYS A 120 11.59 -18.58 12.58
N PRO A 121 10.36 -18.17 12.30
CA PRO A 121 9.57 -18.76 11.22
C PRO A 121 10.19 -18.48 9.85
N THR A 122 10.01 -19.43 8.92
CA THR A 122 10.36 -19.27 7.50
C THR A 122 9.11 -18.88 6.73
N PHE A 123 9.20 -17.81 5.95
CA PHE A 123 8.09 -17.27 5.18
C PHE A 123 8.13 -17.77 3.74
N GLU A 124 6.97 -17.76 3.09
CA GLU A 124 6.85 -17.97 1.64
C GLU A 124 7.41 -16.76 0.85
N ARG A 125 7.09 -16.67 -0.44
CA ARG A 125 7.56 -15.58 -1.30
C ARG A 125 7.16 -14.19 -0.76
N TRP A 126 5.93 -14.08 -0.25
CA TRP A 126 5.37 -12.88 0.34
C TRP A 126 5.13 -13.11 1.83
N THR A 127 5.66 -12.22 2.65
CA THR A 127 5.41 -12.25 4.09
C THR A 127 4.02 -11.72 4.40
N TYR A 128 3.45 -12.09 5.54
CA TYR A 128 2.16 -11.56 6.00
C TYR A 128 2.14 -10.01 6.09
N TRP A 129 3.29 -9.38 6.39
CA TRP A 129 3.44 -7.92 6.39
C TRP A 129 3.27 -7.31 5.00
N GLU A 130 3.92 -7.87 3.99
CA GLU A 130 3.80 -7.41 2.59
C GLU A 130 2.37 -7.55 2.07
N LYS A 131 1.68 -8.60 2.47
CA LYS A 131 0.25 -8.81 2.14
C LYS A 131 -0.65 -7.80 2.87
N PHE A 132 -0.37 -7.56 4.16
CA PHE A 132 -1.11 -6.58 4.95
C PHE A 132 -0.93 -5.16 4.40
N ASP A 133 0.31 -4.75 4.08
CA ASP A 133 0.60 -3.45 3.48
C ASP A 133 -0.15 -3.25 2.17
N PHE A 134 -0.12 -4.27 1.29
CA PHE A 134 -0.86 -4.22 0.03
C PHE A 134 -2.37 -4.02 0.25
N LEU A 135 -2.95 -4.78 1.19
CA LEU A 135 -4.36 -4.68 1.52
C LEU A 135 -4.70 -3.33 2.16
N ALA A 136 -3.85 -2.84 3.07
CA ALA A 136 -4.04 -1.55 3.74
C ALA A 136 -4.01 -0.38 2.75
N VAL A 137 -3.09 -0.39 1.78
CA VAL A 137 -3.05 0.60 0.70
C VAL A 137 -4.34 0.55 -0.12
N PHE A 138 -4.81 -0.65 -0.45
CA PHE A 138 -6.03 -0.83 -1.22
C PHE A 138 -7.26 -0.26 -0.50
N TRP A 139 -7.49 -0.64 0.76
CA TRP A 139 -8.58 -0.14 1.58
C TRP A 139 -8.46 1.35 1.89
N GLY A 140 -7.24 1.82 2.17
CA GLY A 140 -6.96 3.24 2.39
C GLY A 140 -7.33 4.09 1.18
N MET A 141 -7.03 3.62 -0.02
CA MET A 141 -7.40 4.32 -1.25
C MET A 141 -8.91 4.41 -1.46
N PHE A 142 -9.67 3.33 -1.18
CA PHE A 142 -11.12 3.38 -1.25
C PHE A 142 -11.71 4.33 -0.21
N ALA A 143 -11.24 4.25 1.04
CA ALA A 143 -11.76 5.07 2.13
C ALA A 143 -11.42 6.56 1.95
N ILE A 144 -10.13 6.87 1.72
CA ILE A 144 -9.63 8.25 1.62
C ILE A 144 -10.02 8.87 0.27
N GLY A 145 -9.89 8.12 -0.83
CA GLY A 145 -10.28 8.59 -2.16
C GLY A 145 -11.79 8.82 -2.27
N GLY A 146 -12.60 7.93 -1.70
CA GLY A 146 -14.06 8.10 -1.65
C GLY A 146 -14.48 9.31 -0.82
N SER A 147 -13.88 9.52 0.36
CA SER A 147 -14.18 10.67 1.22
C SER A 147 -13.67 12.00 0.65
N GLY A 148 -12.61 11.99 -0.15
CA GLY A 148 -12.06 13.20 -0.77
C GLY A 148 -12.78 13.64 -2.05
N LEU A 149 -13.64 12.77 -2.62
CA LEU A 149 -14.47 13.07 -3.79
C LEU A 149 -15.89 13.58 -3.42
N MET A 150 -16.29 13.47 -2.15
CA MET A 150 -17.52 14.04 -1.60
C MET A 150 -17.28 15.50 -1.16
#